data_19c5a0c080ec53a43bb01ca5373ec416
#
_entry.id   19c5a0c080ec53a43bb01ca5373ec416
#
_cell.length_a   1.000
_cell.length_b   1.000
_cell.length_c   1.000
_cell.angle_alpha   90.00
_cell.angle_beta   90.00
_cell.angle_gamma   90.00
#
_symmetry.space_group_name_H-M   'P 1'
#
loop_
_entity.id
_entity.type
_entity.pdbx_description
1 polymer ?
#
loop_
_entity_poly.entity_id
_entity_poly.type
_entity_poly.pdbx_seq_one_letter_code
_entity_poly.pdbx_strand_id
1 'polypeptide(L)'
;MRAPICPDYNRLVLAMAGARFPMGFDLSDNVSSNDAESFAFIALRGRMLVWSGASDRTQFCDASVNYAFRAWHDWHHIDSNGAHGFSYHGESMVCVAQCNAILDSYGDNAMTRRFVALTRIDIIGQIDYVACHGGTFPLDQWEFTQNALKG
;
A
#
# COMPACT_ATOMS: atom_id res chain seq x y z
N MET A 1 10.15 15.00 -15.50
CA MET A 1 9.20 14.01 -14.90
C MET A 1 10.03 12.90 -14.25
N ARG A 2 9.73 12.57 -13.00
CA ARG A 2 10.41 11.46 -12.30
C ARG A 2 9.94 10.11 -12.83
N ALA A 3 10.85 9.14 -12.89
CA ALA A 3 10.52 7.76 -13.19
C ALA A 3 10.18 6.99 -11.91
N PRO A 4 9.36 5.93 -11.98
CA PRO A 4 9.13 5.07 -10.83
C PRO A 4 10.45 4.45 -10.32
N ILE A 5 10.54 4.29 -9.00
CA ILE A 5 11.75 3.72 -8.36
C ILE A 5 12.00 2.30 -8.87
N CYS A 6 10.95 1.54 -9.11
CA CYS A 6 11.03 0.19 -9.62
C CYS A 6 9.83 -0.10 -10.56
N PRO A 7 10.00 0.01 -11.89
CA PRO A 7 8.92 -0.28 -12.83
C PRO A 7 8.36 -1.71 -12.71
N ASP A 8 9.21 -2.68 -12.36
CA ASP A 8 8.77 -4.07 -12.12
C ASP A 8 7.86 -4.17 -10.91
N TYR A 9 8.13 -3.38 -9.87
CA TYR A 9 7.25 -3.31 -8.70
C TYR A 9 5.89 -2.69 -9.04
N ASN A 10 5.85 -1.66 -9.88
CA ASN A 10 4.59 -1.12 -10.40
C ASN A 10 3.76 -2.21 -11.10
N ARG A 11 4.38 -3.01 -11.95
CA ARG A 11 3.70 -4.14 -12.63
C ARG A 11 3.19 -5.19 -11.64
N LEU A 12 3.98 -5.52 -10.63
CA LEU A 12 3.57 -6.45 -9.58
C LEU A 12 2.35 -5.93 -8.81
N VAL A 13 2.36 -4.66 -8.39
CA VAL A 13 1.25 -4.04 -7.65
C VAL A 13 -0.04 -4.09 -8.47
N LEU A 14 0.03 -3.74 -9.75
CA LEU A 14 -1.13 -3.83 -10.65
C LEU A 14 -1.64 -5.27 -10.80
N ALA A 15 -0.74 -6.25 -10.89
CA ALA A 15 -1.11 -7.66 -10.99
C ALA A 15 -1.77 -8.19 -9.71
N MET A 16 -1.20 -7.84 -8.53
CA MET A 16 -1.75 -8.27 -7.23
C MET A 16 -3.14 -7.65 -6.98
N ALA A 17 -3.29 -6.35 -7.25
CA ALA A 17 -4.58 -5.67 -7.12
C ALA A 17 -5.59 -6.20 -8.15
N GLY A 18 -5.19 -6.42 -9.39
CA GLY A 18 -6.05 -6.95 -10.45
C GLY A 18 -6.56 -8.35 -10.16
N ALA A 19 -5.76 -9.20 -9.51
CA ALA A 19 -6.18 -10.54 -9.09
C ALA A 19 -7.24 -10.49 -7.98
N ARG A 20 -7.17 -9.49 -7.08
CA ARG A 20 -8.15 -9.30 -5.99
C ARG A 20 -9.39 -8.56 -6.44
N PHE A 21 -9.25 -7.61 -7.35
CA PHE A 21 -10.33 -6.75 -7.83
C PHE A 21 -10.47 -6.84 -9.35
N PRO A 22 -10.85 -8.00 -9.91
CA PRO A 22 -10.96 -8.15 -11.37
C PRO A 22 -12.01 -7.22 -11.98
N MET A 23 -12.99 -6.76 -11.19
CA MET A 23 -14.00 -5.78 -11.58
C MET A 23 -13.61 -4.35 -11.16
N GLY A 24 -12.37 -4.14 -10.72
CA GLY A 24 -11.86 -2.85 -10.27
C GLY A 24 -12.32 -2.46 -8.87
N PHE A 25 -11.98 -1.23 -8.50
CA PHE A 25 -12.33 -0.59 -7.24
C PHE A 25 -12.76 0.85 -7.51
N ASP A 26 -13.41 1.48 -6.54
CA ASP A 26 -13.88 2.86 -6.64
C ASP A 26 -12.92 3.82 -5.93
N LEU A 27 -12.85 5.07 -6.41
CA LEU A 27 -12.05 6.14 -5.79
C LEU A 27 -12.96 7.13 -5.08
N SER A 28 -12.47 7.67 -3.95
CA SER A 28 -13.13 8.75 -3.22
C SER A 28 -12.09 9.70 -2.62
N ASP A 29 -12.37 11.00 -2.69
CA ASP A 29 -11.60 12.03 -1.99
C ASP A 29 -12.04 12.24 -0.53
N ASN A 30 -13.18 11.67 -0.15
CA ASN A 30 -13.80 11.83 1.17
C ASN A 30 -13.58 10.65 2.14
N VAL A 31 -12.93 9.58 1.69
CA VAL A 31 -12.72 8.39 2.52
C VAL A 31 -11.37 8.49 3.22
N SER A 32 -11.40 8.52 4.55
CA SER A 32 -10.24 8.20 5.36
C SER A 32 -10.07 6.68 5.39
N SER A 33 -8.92 6.18 4.94
CA SER A 33 -8.58 4.76 5.03
C SER A 33 -8.54 4.23 6.49
N ASN A 34 -8.58 5.13 7.45
CA ASN A 34 -8.52 4.82 8.89
C ASN A 34 -9.88 4.70 9.55
N ASP A 35 -10.95 4.70 8.78
CA ASP A 35 -12.30 4.65 9.30
C ASP A 35 -12.86 3.23 9.24
N ALA A 36 -13.05 2.60 10.41
CA ALA A 36 -13.63 1.27 10.54
C ALA A 36 -15.04 1.19 9.91
N GLU A 37 -15.81 2.30 9.92
CA GLU A 37 -17.11 2.37 9.25
C GLU A 37 -16.98 2.30 7.73
N SER A 38 -15.93 2.90 7.16
CA SER A 38 -15.64 2.81 5.72
C SER A 38 -15.34 1.37 5.30
N PHE A 39 -14.62 0.61 6.12
CA PHE A 39 -14.37 -0.82 5.86
C PHE A 39 -15.63 -1.66 5.95
N ALA A 40 -16.48 -1.44 6.95
CA ALA A 40 -17.76 -2.12 7.05
C ALA A 40 -18.66 -1.83 5.84
N PHE A 41 -18.67 -0.59 5.37
CA PHE A 41 -19.41 -0.17 4.19
C PHE A 41 -18.91 -0.83 2.89
N ILE A 42 -17.59 -0.96 2.74
CA ILE A 42 -16.96 -1.64 1.61
C ILE A 42 -17.31 -3.12 1.59
N ALA A 43 -17.25 -3.78 2.74
CA ALA A 43 -17.60 -5.20 2.88
C ALA A 43 -19.05 -5.47 2.51
N LEU A 44 -19.98 -4.55 2.82
CA LEU A 44 -21.39 -4.68 2.49
C LEU A 44 -21.71 -4.46 1.01
N ARG A 45 -20.92 -3.64 0.29
CA ARG A 45 -21.16 -3.30 -1.13
C ARG A 45 -20.39 -4.17 -2.12
N GLY A 46 -19.44 -4.98 -1.66
CA GLY A 46 -18.65 -5.86 -2.51
C GLY A 46 -17.63 -5.14 -3.42
N ARG A 47 -17.45 -3.81 -3.27
CA ARG A 47 -16.44 -3.03 -3.99
C ARG A 47 -15.57 -2.26 -3.01
N MET A 48 -14.27 -2.34 -3.23
CA MET A 48 -13.28 -1.55 -2.49
C MET A 48 -13.42 -0.08 -2.84
N LEU A 49 -13.44 0.77 -1.82
CA LEU A 49 -13.38 2.22 -1.95
C LEU A 49 -12.03 2.71 -1.46
N VAL A 50 -11.29 3.39 -2.33
CA VAL A 50 -9.90 3.81 -2.09
C VAL A 50 -9.81 5.33 -2.02
N TRP A 51 -9.08 5.84 -1.03
CA TRP A 51 -8.79 7.26 -0.96
C TRP A 51 -7.86 7.70 -2.10
N SER A 52 -8.27 8.73 -2.84
CA SER A 52 -7.54 9.25 -4.00
C SER A 52 -6.51 10.33 -3.68
N GLY A 53 -6.45 10.81 -2.42
CA GLY A 53 -5.53 11.88 -2.04
C GLY A 53 -4.06 11.45 -1.97
N ALA A 54 -3.14 12.44 -1.95
CA ALA A 54 -1.70 12.28 -1.76
C ALA A 54 -1.04 11.22 -2.66
N SER A 55 -1.38 11.21 -3.96
CA SER A 55 -0.90 10.20 -4.91
C SER A 55 0.10 10.73 -5.96
N ASP A 56 0.45 12.02 -5.90
CA ASP A 56 1.25 12.68 -6.94
C ASP A 56 2.76 12.43 -6.81
N ARG A 57 3.25 12.19 -5.60
CA ARG A 57 4.69 12.11 -5.28
C ARG A 57 5.06 10.81 -4.59
N THR A 58 4.50 9.71 -5.07
CA THR A 58 4.78 8.37 -4.53
C THR A 58 5.94 7.70 -5.27
N GLN A 59 6.45 6.62 -4.70
CA GLN A 59 7.48 5.79 -5.33
C GLN A 59 7.09 5.26 -6.71
N PHE A 60 5.80 5.19 -6.99
CA PHE A 60 5.27 4.66 -8.24
C PHE A 60 5.33 5.67 -9.39
N CYS A 61 5.36 6.97 -9.11
CA CYS A 61 5.23 8.07 -10.09
C CYS A 61 4.00 7.94 -11.00
N ASP A 62 2.99 7.22 -10.55
CA ASP A 62 1.73 6.97 -11.24
C ASP A 62 0.62 6.83 -10.19
N ALA A 63 -0.34 7.74 -10.22
CA ALA A 63 -1.45 7.75 -9.27
C ALA A 63 -2.29 6.47 -9.36
N SER A 64 -2.48 5.90 -10.55
CA SER A 64 -3.26 4.68 -10.73
C SER A 64 -2.61 3.47 -10.05
N VAL A 65 -1.28 3.38 -10.09
CA VAL A 65 -0.54 2.33 -9.37
C VAL A 65 -0.63 2.52 -7.86
N ASN A 66 -0.57 3.78 -7.39
CA ASN A 66 -0.73 4.07 -5.97
C ASN A 66 -2.13 3.71 -5.46
N TYR A 67 -3.18 3.96 -6.26
CA TYR A 67 -4.54 3.52 -5.92
C TYR A 67 -4.64 1.99 -5.87
N ALA A 68 -4.04 1.30 -6.82
CA ALA A 68 -3.98 -0.17 -6.82
C ALA A 68 -3.24 -0.71 -5.60
N PHE A 69 -2.12 -0.09 -5.20
CA PHE A 69 -1.40 -0.43 -3.99
C PHE A 69 -2.27 -0.27 -2.74
N ARG A 70 -2.96 0.86 -2.61
CA ARG A 70 -3.90 1.10 -1.49
C ARG A 70 -5.03 0.09 -1.46
N ALA A 71 -5.66 -0.22 -2.60
CA ALA A 71 -6.72 -1.21 -2.67
C ALA A 71 -6.22 -2.59 -2.20
N TRP A 72 -5.05 -3.02 -2.67
CA TRP A 72 -4.44 -4.27 -2.29
C TRP A 72 -4.04 -4.29 -0.81
N HIS A 73 -3.49 -3.20 -0.28
CA HIS A 73 -3.16 -3.04 1.13
C HIS A 73 -4.41 -3.11 2.01
N ASP A 74 -5.42 -2.32 1.69
CA ASP A 74 -6.67 -2.26 2.45
C ASP A 74 -7.43 -3.60 2.42
N TRP A 75 -7.31 -4.35 1.31
CA TRP A 75 -7.86 -5.70 1.24
C TRP A 75 -7.30 -6.61 2.33
N HIS A 76 -6.02 -6.54 2.64
CA HIS A 76 -5.41 -7.33 3.70
C HIS A 76 -5.94 -6.98 5.10
N HIS A 77 -6.31 -5.72 5.34
CA HIS A 77 -7.02 -5.35 6.58
C HIS A 77 -8.40 -6.01 6.67
N ILE A 78 -9.13 -6.07 5.56
CA ILE A 78 -10.48 -6.64 5.50
C ILE A 78 -10.45 -8.17 5.57
N ASP A 79 -9.56 -8.81 4.82
CA ASP A 79 -9.42 -10.27 4.76
C ASP A 79 -9.12 -10.88 6.14
N SER A 80 -8.46 -10.15 7.00
CA SER A 80 -8.21 -10.53 8.38
C SER A 80 -9.42 -10.41 9.33
N ASN A 81 -10.61 -10.10 8.80
CA ASN A 81 -11.84 -9.84 9.57
C ASN A 81 -11.67 -8.74 10.65
N GLY A 82 -10.88 -7.72 10.34
CA GLY A 82 -10.56 -6.65 11.27
C GLY A 82 -9.57 -7.03 12.37
N ALA A 83 -8.97 -8.22 12.31
CA ALA A 83 -7.93 -8.65 13.24
C ALA A 83 -6.67 -7.78 13.16
N HIS A 84 -6.43 -7.20 11.98
CA HIS A 84 -5.31 -6.29 11.73
C HIS A 84 -5.84 -4.87 11.53
N GLY A 85 -6.07 -4.16 12.65
CA GLY A 85 -6.47 -2.76 12.62
C GLY A 85 -5.33 -1.82 12.20
N PHE A 86 -5.58 -0.51 12.35
CA PHE A 86 -4.66 0.56 11.91
C PHE A 86 -3.63 0.98 12.98
N SER A 87 -3.46 0.20 14.05
CA SER A 87 -2.36 0.36 14.98
C SER A 87 -1.03 0.01 14.30
N TYR A 88 0.08 0.42 14.89
CA TYR A 88 1.42 0.01 14.42
C TYR A 88 1.54 -1.51 14.29
N HIS A 89 1.02 -2.25 15.27
CA HIS A 89 1.01 -3.72 15.22
C HIS A 89 0.14 -4.23 14.06
N GLY A 90 -1.06 -3.69 13.88
CA GLY A 90 -1.97 -4.08 12.79
C GLY A 90 -1.36 -3.84 11.41
N GLU A 91 -0.78 -2.66 11.20
CA GLU A 91 -0.08 -2.33 9.95
C GLU A 91 1.15 -3.23 9.72
N SER A 92 1.87 -3.57 10.79
CA SER A 92 3.00 -4.52 10.70
C SER A 92 2.54 -5.91 10.25
N MET A 93 1.42 -6.39 10.75
CA MET A 93 0.84 -7.67 10.36
C MET A 93 0.35 -7.66 8.91
N VAL A 94 -0.28 -6.58 8.47
CA VAL A 94 -0.68 -6.40 7.07
C VAL A 94 0.54 -6.35 6.16
N CYS A 95 1.59 -5.64 6.54
CA CYS A 95 2.85 -5.60 5.80
C CYS A 95 3.45 -7.01 5.63
N VAL A 96 3.47 -7.81 6.69
CA VAL A 96 3.93 -9.22 6.63
C VAL A 96 3.05 -10.02 5.66
N ALA A 97 1.74 -9.88 5.73
CA ALA A 97 0.81 -10.59 4.83
C ALA A 97 1.05 -10.22 3.35
N GLN A 98 1.25 -8.93 3.04
CA GLN A 98 1.56 -8.48 1.69
C GLN A 98 2.92 -9.01 1.20
N CYS A 99 3.94 -8.98 2.04
CA CYS A 99 5.26 -9.53 1.71
C CYS A 99 5.20 -11.03 1.46
N ASN A 100 4.47 -11.78 2.29
CA ASN A 100 4.26 -13.21 2.08
C ASN A 100 3.52 -13.48 0.77
N ALA A 101 2.50 -12.71 0.43
CA ALA A 101 1.79 -12.84 -0.83
C ALA A 101 2.71 -12.66 -2.06
N ILE A 102 3.68 -11.75 -1.98
CA ILE A 102 4.70 -11.57 -3.02
C ILE A 102 5.58 -12.83 -3.13
N LEU A 103 6.11 -13.31 -2.01
CA LEU A 103 7.00 -14.48 -1.98
C LEU A 103 6.29 -15.77 -2.40
N ASP A 104 5.04 -15.97 -1.97
CA ASP A 104 4.23 -17.12 -2.33
C ASP A 104 3.90 -17.14 -3.83
N SER A 105 3.69 -15.98 -4.43
CA SER A 105 3.33 -15.85 -5.85
C SER A 105 4.54 -15.95 -6.80
N TYR A 106 5.72 -15.46 -6.38
CA TYR A 106 6.87 -15.26 -7.28
C TYR A 106 8.18 -15.88 -6.74
N GLY A 107 8.15 -16.50 -5.57
CA GLY A 107 9.32 -17.14 -4.95
C GLY A 107 10.26 -16.14 -4.26
N ASP A 108 11.28 -16.67 -3.58
CA ASP A 108 12.32 -15.88 -2.93
C ASP A 108 13.53 -15.74 -3.85
N ASN A 109 13.72 -14.56 -4.41
CA ASN A 109 14.81 -14.21 -5.31
C ASN A 109 15.18 -12.72 -5.15
N ALA A 110 16.22 -12.28 -5.84
CA ALA A 110 16.72 -10.90 -5.75
C ALA A 110 15.63 -9.85 -6.08
N MET A 111 14.77 -10.13 -7.06
CA MET A 111 13.70 -9.21 -7.47
C MET A 111 12.59 -9.14 -6.42
N THR A 112 12.12 -10.27 -5.91
CA THR A 112 11.08 -10.28 -4.87
C THR A 112 11.56 -9.72 -3.54
N ARG A 113 12.83 -9.88 -3.18
CA ARG A 113 13.43 -9.22 -2.01
C ARG A 113 13.41 -7.71 -2.15
N ARG A 114 13.63 -7.18 -3.36
CA ARG A 114 13.50 -5.75 -3.64
C ARG A 114 12.04 -5.29 -3.49
N PHE A 115 11.08 -6.05 -3.98
CA PHE A 115 9.66 -5.75 -3.82
C PHE A 115 9.24 -5.74 -2.35
N VAL A 116 9.68 -6.71 -1.58
CA VAL A 116 9.46 -6.76 -0.13
C VAL A 116 10.04 -5.53 0.57
N ALA A 117 11.27 -5.12 0.21
CA ALA A 117 11.88 -3.91 0.77
C ALA A 117 11.04 -2.65 0.46
N LEU A 118 10.58 -2.49 -0.78
CA LEU A 118 9.74 -1.36 -1.18
C LEU A 118 8.39 -1.36 -0.47
N THR A 119 7.75 -2.51 -0.31
CA THR A 119 6.51 -2.67 0.46
C THR A 119 6.70 -2.26 1.91
N ARG A 120 7.77 -2.71 2.55
CA ARG A 120 8.08 -2.36 3.94
C ARG A 120 8.36 -0.87 4.13
N ILE A 121 9.08 -0.24 3.20
CA ILE A 121 9.33 1.20 3.26
C ILE A 121 8.02 1.97 3.14
N ASP A 122 7.14 1.57 2.22
CA ASP A 122 5.87 2.25 2.00
C ASP A 122 4.92 2.14 3.18
N ILE A 123 4.90 1.01 3.86
CA ILE A 123 4.00 0.78 5.00
C ILE A 123 4.70 1.18 6.31
N ILE A 124 5.70 0.43 6.74
CA ILE A 124 6.32 0.60 8.05
C ILE A 124 7.21 1.84 8.11
N GLY A 125 7.99 2.10 7.05
CA GLY A 125 8.84 3.28 7.00
C GLY A 125 8.05 4.58 7.09
N GLN A 126 6.91 4.67 6.42
CA GLN A 126 6.05 5.85 6.49
C GLN A 126 5.36 5.99 7.85
N ILE A 127 4.93 4.89 8.49
CA ILE A 127 4.37 4.93 9.85
C ILE A 127 5.41 5.40 10.87
N ASP A 128 6.63 4.91 10.77
CA ASP A 128 7.74 5.37 11.62
C ASP A 128 8.02 6.86 11.42
N TYR A 129 8.00 7.32 10.16
CA TYR A 129 8.13 8.74 9.85
C TYR A 129 7.02 9.57 10.48
N VAL A 130 5.76 9.16 10.34
CA VAL A 130 4.59 9.83 10.91
C VAL A 130 4.72 9.94 12.44
N ALA A 131 5.15 8.87 13.11
CA ALA A 131 5.34 8.85 14.56
C ALA A 131 6.40 9.86 15.02
N CYS A 132 7.46 10.08 14.21
CA CYS A 132 8.55 11.03 14.52
C CYS A 132 8.27 12.47 14.06
N HIS A 133 7.26 12.71 13.24
CA HIS A 133 6.97 14.00 12.60
C HIS A 133 5.57 14.55 12.91
N GLY A 134 5.07 14.30 14.11
CA GLY A 134 3.83 14.89 14.61
C GLY A 134 2.55 14.48 13.86
N GLY A 135 2.53 13.29 13.27
CA GLY A 135 1.36 12.74 12.59
C GLY A 135 1.28 13.08 11.09
N THR A 136 2.32 13.68 10.50
CA THR A 136 2.36 14.04 9.08
C THR A 136 3.14 13.02 8.26
N PHE A 137 2.62 12.66 7.08
CA PHE A 137 3.30 11.82 6.10
C PHE A 137 4.40 12.60 5.36
N PRO A 138 5.42 11.91 4.80
CA PRO A 138 6.39 12.56 3.94
C PRO A 138 5.71 13.30 2.78
N LEU A 139 6.04 14.56 2.56
CA LEU A 139 5.49 15.36 1.45
C LEU A 139 5.92 14.83 0.09
N ASP A 140 7.12 14.28 0.02
CA ASP A 140 7.69 13.63 -1.16
C ASP A 140 8.04 12.18 -0.82
N GLN A 141 7.10 11.28 -1.03
CA GLN A 141 7.26 9.86 -0.72
C GLN A 141 8.27 9.17 -1.65
N TRP A 142 8.44 9.68 -2.87
CA TRP A 142 9.47 9.21 -3.77
C TRP A 142 10.88 9.43 -3.21
N GLU A 143 11.15 10.67 -2.78
CA GLU A 143 12.44 11.03 -2.18
C GLU A 143 12.67 10.26 -0.86
N PHE A 144 11.63 10.15 -0.04
CA PHE A 144 11.66 9.36 1.19
C PHE A 144 12.08 7.91 0.91
N THR A 145 11.45 7.26 -0.09
CA THR A 145 11.76 5.88 -0.45
C THR A 145 13.18 5.74 -1.00
N GLN A 146 13.62 6.68 -1.86
CA GLN A 146 15.00 6.69 -2.37
C GLN A 146 16.02 6.78 -1.24
N ASN A 147 15.79 7.61 -0.25
CA ASN A 147 16.70 7.78 0.89
C ASN A 147 16.70 6.52 1.78
N ALA A 148 15.55 5.92 2.02
CA ALA A 148 15.44 4.68 2.79
C ALA A 148 16.17 3.51 2.13
N LEU A 149 16.18 3.42 0.81
CA LEU A 149 16.91 2.39 0.05
C LEU A 149 18.43 2.53 0.14
N LYS A 150 18.93 3.75 0.37
CA LYS A 150 20.37 4.02 0.51
C LYS A 150 20.91 3.75 1.91
N GLY A 151 20.04 3.84 2.89
CA GLY A 151 20.34 3.75 4.31
C GLY A 151 20.57 2.42 4.84
#